data_6cebbd7a59dc08b0d07492f12ffd2957
#
_entry.id   6cebbd7a59dc08b0d07492f12ffd2957
#
_cell.length_a   1.000
_cell.length_b   1.000
_cell.length_c   1.000
_cell.angle_alpha   90.00
_cell.angle_beta   90.00
_cell.angle_gamma   90.00
#
_symmetry.space_group_name_H-M   'P 1'
#
loop_
_entity.id
_entity.type
_entity.pdbx_description
1 polymer ?
#
loop_
_entity_poly.entity_id
_entity_poly.type
_entity_poly.pdbx_seq_one_letter_code
_entity_poly.pdbx_strand_id
1 'polypeptide(L)'
;GLSYHRERHPNRFTLDFKVNDAPFPLIAEEIKRMPEATDLYGPFEYSDAFIADYIARWKEMETKYQPDFMWLDDSPIFYKAANDPQVVKFKNAFKTMIADYLNTAQEWGKEVYFNNKGKVLNFPEGVGCVERDNLQFDKIGPPYQNPATLGVSYAYMENEEVNDLYKKPAELVRLLMDVVSKNGNLLLNIGPKADGTIPNGMKQRLLAIGEWLKIHGEAVYDTRPWEVYGEFSGDLITEDDVIYNKHSMHIHEKEYRYTSKPNTLYITAFHNTSSHKLEALKSLDPLSIKNVSILGSSTPVNFAIQGEHFILSHETSPFYLARIYTVELD
;
A
#
# COMPACT_ATOMS: atom_id res chain seq x y z
N GLY A 1 10.55 13.36 8.92
CA GLY A 1 11.11 13.38 10.21
C GLY A 1 10.89 14.66 11.02
N LEU A 2 11.94 15.26 11.50
CA LEU A 2 11.88 16.45 12.38
C LEU A 2 11.32 17.70 11.69
N SER A 3 11.50 17.87 10.38
CA SER A 3 10.91 18.98 9.61
C SER A 3 9.37 18.92 9.61
N TYR A 4 8.81 17.72 9.44
CA TYR A 4 7.36 17.49 9.49
C TYR A 4 6.75 17.89 10.84
N HIS A 5 7.38 17.49 11.93
CA HIS A 5 6.92 17.85 13.27
C HIS A 5 7.06 19.36 13.55
N ARG A 6 8.09 19.99 12.98
CA ARG A 6 8.33 21.42 13.16
C ARG A 6 7.29 22.29 12.50
N GLU A 7 6.83 21.92 11.30
CA GLU A 7 5.78 22.65 10.58
C GLU A 7 4.38 22.44 11.18
N ARG A 8 4.08 21.19 11.59
CA ARG A 8 2.79 20.85 12.20
C ARG A 8 2.62 21.38 13.61
N HIS A 9 3.73 21.53 14.33
CA HIS A 9 3.78 21.95 15.71
C HIS A 9 4.91 22.94 15.91
N PRO A 10 4.80 24.17 15.36
CA PRO A 10 5.90 25.13 15.40
C PRO A 10 6.39 25.41 16.82
N ASN A 11 5.50 25.33 17.81
CA ASN A 11 5.83 25.54 19.23
C ASN A 11 6.56 24.32 19.85
N ARG A 12 6.62 23.17 19.20
CA ARG A 12 7.34 21.99 19.71
C ARG A 12 8.86 22.07 19.57
N PHE A 13 9.33 22.88 18.67
CA PHE A 13 10.75 23.03 18.36
C PHE A 13 11.24 24.46 18.57
N THR A 14 10.47 25.29 19.27
CA THR A 14 10.90 26.58 19.79
C THR A 14 11.67 26.41 21.09
N LEU A 15 12.31 27.46 21.56
CA LEU A 15 13.00 27.49 22.85
C LEU A 15 12.06 27.18 24.04
N ASP A 16 10.75 27.27 23.81
CA ASP A 16 9.70 27.01 24.79
C ASP A 16 9.14 25.58 24.71
N PHE A 17 9.79 24.68 23.94
CA PHE A 17 9.39 23.30 23.86
C PHE A 17 9.41 22.63 25.24
N LYS A 18 8.27 22.06 25.62
CA LYS A 18 8.08 21.39 26.91
C LYS A 18 7.57 19.97 26.70
N VAL A 19 8.04 19.05 27.51
CA VAL A 19 7.40 17.74 27.70
C VAL A 19 6.83 17.72 29.10
N ASN A 20 5.54 17.43 29.25
CA ASN A 20 4.83 17.47 30.53
C ASN A 20 5.07 18.78 31.28
N ASP A 21 4.96 19.91 30.58
CA ASP A 21 5.19 21.27 31.11
C ASP A 21 6.61 21.59 31.56
N ALA A 22 7.56 20.66 31.41
CA ALA A 22 8.97 20.91 31.67
C ALA A 22 9.70 21.41 30.41
N PRO A 23 10.54 22.45 30.49
CA PRO A 23 11.34 22.90 29.36
C PRO A 23 12.38 21.85 29.00
N PHE A 24 12.70 21.73 27.69
CA PHE A 24 13.84 20.94 27.19
C PHE A 24 15.03 21.85 26.87
N PRO A 25 15.75 22.34 27.89
CA PRO A 25 16.81 23.32 27.69
C PRO A 25 17.98 22.78 26.89
N LEU A 26 18.27 21.47 26.99
CA LEU A 26 19.39 20.84 26.27
C LEU A 26 19.18 20.85 24.74
N ILE A 27 17.97 20.54 24.27
CA ILE A 27 17.66 20.58 22.84
C ILE A 27 17.66 22.01 22.30
N ALA A 28 17.12 22.95 23.08
CA ALA A 28 17.12 24.37 22.73
C ALA A 28 18.53 24.96 22.63
N GLU A 29 19.41 24.59 23.53
CA GLU A 29 20.82 25.02 23.51
C GLU A 29 21.61 24.38 22.36
N GLU A 30 21.31 23.11 22.04
CA GLU A 30 21.95 22.41 20.93
C GLU A 30 21.53 22.99 19.57
N ILE A 31 20.25 23.33 19.39
CA ILE A 31 19.73 24.01 18.19
C ILE A 31 20.39 25.40 18.03
N LYS A 32 20.64 26.13 19.12
CA LYS A 32 21.37 27.40 19.07
C LYS A 32 22.85 27.25 18.66
N ARG A 33 23.48 26.15 19.05
CA ARG A 33 24.88 25.85 18.74
C ARG A 33 25.11 25.32 17.34
N MET A 34 24.05 24.79 16.71
CA MET A 34 24.10 24.17 15.39
C MET A 34 23.10 24.87 14.44
N PRO A 35 23.34 26.11 14.04
CA PRO A 35 22.46 26.82 13.10
C PRO A 35 22.32 26.07 11.77
N GLU A 36 23.35 25.33 11.34
CA GLU A 36 23.33 24.40 10.21
C GLU A 36 22.41 23.19 10.42
N ALA A 37 22.01 22.86 11.64
CA ALA A 37 21.01 21.83 11.89
C ALA A 37 19.63 22.19 11.31
N THR A 38 19.38 23.48 11.06
CA THR A 38 18.19 23.92 10.32
C THR A 38 18.23 23.47 8.86
N ASP A 39 19.40 23.34 8.28
CA ASP A 39 19.59 22.85 6.91
C ASP A 39 19.37 21.33 6.83
N LEU A 40 19.70 20.60 7.89
CA LEU A 40 19.51 19.15 7.99
C LEU A 40 18.02 18.76 8.18
N TYR A 41 17.29 19.56 8.96
CA TYR A 41 15.91 19.26 9.36
C TYR A 41 14.84 20.11 8.66
N GLY A 42 15.26 20.94 7.73
CA GLY A 42 14.43 21.86 6.95
C GLY A 42 14.13 23.17 7.68
N PRO A 43 14.33 24.29 7.01
CA PRO A 43 14.03 25.60 7.53
C PRO A 43 12.51 25.86 7.57
N PHE A 44 12.11 26.87 8.34
CA PHE A 44 10.75 27.41 8.26
C PHE A 44 10.45 28.05 6.89
N GLU A 45 11.48 28.45 6.18
CA GLU A 45 11.41 29.02 4.84
C GLU A 45 12.20 28.16 3.86
N TYR A 46 11.64 27.90 2.68
CA TYR A 46 12.32 27.18 1.62
C TYR A 46 13.25 28.15 0.89
N SER A 47 14.42 28.39 1.47
CA SER A 47 15.47 29.19 0.85
C SER A 47 15.96 28.54 -0.45
N ASP A 48 16.57 29.33 -1.32
CA ASP A 48 17.22 28.81 -2.53
C ASP A 48 18.31 27.79 -2.22
N ALA A 49 19.05 28.01 -1.13
CA ALA A 49 20.08 27.08 -0.66
C ALA A 49 19.48 25.74 -0.24
N PHE A 50 18.38 25.75 0.51
CA PHE A 50 17.68 24.51 0.91
C PHE A 50 17.15 23.73 -0.29
N ILE A 51 16.52 24.43 -1.25
CA ILE A 51 16.00 23.78 -2.46
C ILE A 51 17.13 23.18 -3.28
N ALA A 52 18.24 23.89 -3.43
CA ALA A 52 19.42 23.42 -4.15
C ALA A 52 20.04 22.19 -3.49
N ASP A 53 20.18 22.19 -2.17
CA ASP A 53 20.69 21.04 -1.41
C ASP A 53 19.73 19.83 -1.51
N TYR A 54 18.42 20.06 -1.43
CA TYR A 54 17.43 19.01 -1.60
C TYR A 54 17.52 18.33 -2.98
N ILE A 55 17.65 19.12 -4.04
CA ILE A 55 17.84 18.62 -5.40
C ILE A 55 19.18 17.87 -5.53
N ALA A 56 20.26 18.40 -4.94
CA ALA A 56 21.57 17.77 -4.98
C ALA A 56 21.58 16.39 -4.32
N ARG A 57 20.93 16.25 -3.17
CA ARG A 57 20.77 14.93 -2.48
C ARG A 57 19.97 13.94 -3.32
N TRP A 58 18.90 14.41 -3.95
CA TRP A 58 18.13 13.58 -4.87
C TRP A 58 18.99 13.11 -6.05
N LYS A 59 19.71 14.03 -6.68
CA LYS A 59 20.61 13.73 -7.80
C LYS A 59 21.75 12.79 -7.41
N GLU A 60 22.25 12.91 -6.18
CA GLU A 60 23.24 11.97 -5.65
C GLU A 60 22.70 10.54 -5.57
N MET A 61 21.50 10.35 -5.04
CA MET A 61 20.86 9.02 -4.99
C MET A 61 20.61 8.46 -6.38
N GLU A 62 20.10 9.30 -7.28
CA GLU A 62 19.84 8.96 -8.67
C GLU A 62 21.12 8.49 -9.37
N THR A 63 22.19 9.25 -9.25
CA THR A 63 23.47 8.96 -9.91
C THR A 63 24.19 7.74 -9.34
N LYS A 64 24.18 7.59 -8.01
CA LYS A 64 24.91 6.50 -7.33
C LYS A 64 24.21 5.16 -7.39
N TYR A 65 22.88 5.15 -7.34
CA TYR A 65 22.12 3.92 -7.12
C TYR A 65 21.18 3.57 -8.27
N GLN A 66 20.89 4.50 -9.17
CA GLN A 66 19.95 4.29 -10.29
C GLN A 66 18.66 3.58 -9.84
N PRO A 67 17.93 4.12 -8.83
CA PRO A 67 16.78 3.44 -8.26
C PRO A 67 15.66 3.30 -9.28
N ASP A 68 14.97 2.15 -9.26
CA ASP A 68 13.78 1.91 -10.09
C ASP A 68 12.55 2.65 -9.55
N PHE A 69 12.59 3.05 -8.27
CA PHE A 69 11.48 3.67 -7.58
C PHE A 69 11.96 4.74 -6.59
N MET A 70 11.42 5.96 -6.73
CA MET A 70 11.68 7.06 -5.80
C MET A 70 10.40 7.41 -5.05
N TRP A 71 10.49 7.47 -3.73
CA TRP A 71 9.37 7.76 -2.85
C TRP A 71 9.51 9.11 -2.18
N LEU A 72 8.51 9.95 -2.37
CA LEU A 72 8.38 11.20 -1.67
C LEU A 72 7.36 11.06 -0.55
N ASP A 73 7.84 10.96 0.66
CA ASP A 73 7.02 11.01 1.86
C ASP A 73 7.10 12.40 2.50
N ASP A 74 5.98 12.86 3.06
CA ASP A 74 5.88 14.12 3.79
C ASP A 74 6.56 15.31 3.10
N SER A 75 6.05 15.67 1.94
CA SER A 75 6.46 16.91 1.29
C SER A 75 6.28 18.09 2.25
N PRO A 76 7.33 18.91 2.44
CA PRO A 76 7.29 20.05 3.37
C PRO A 76 6.24 21.10 3.04
N ILE A 77 5.62 21.01 1.86
CA ILE A 77 4.58 21.95 1.40
C ILE A 77 3.14 21.57 1.80
N PHE A 78 2.92 20.49 2.55
CA PHE A 78 1.58 20.02 2.90
C PHE A 78 0.75 21.01 3.72
N TYR A 79 1.39 21.92 4.42
CA TYR A 79 0.74 22.77 5.43
C TYR A 79 0.63 24.22 5.00
N LYS A 80 1.12 24.58 3.81
CA LYS A 80 0.99 25.91 3.24
C LYS A 80 -0.07 25.94 2.15
N ALA A 81 -0.66 27.10 1.93
CA ALA A 81 -1.63 27.26 0.84
C ALA A 81 -0.97 26.98 -0.52
N ALA A 82 -1.71 26.38 -1.44
CA ALA A 82 -1.18 25.98 -2.75
C ALA A 82 -0.63 27.15 -3.59
N ASN A 83 -1.07 28.39 -3.31
CA ASN A 83 -0.64 29.64 -3.93
C ASN A 83 0.45 30.37 -3.15
N ASP A 84 0.93 29.84 -2.01
CA ASP A 84 2.08 30.40 -1.30
C ASP A 84 3.29 30.43 -2.25
N PRO A 85 3.99 31.60 -2.38
CA PRO A 85 5.13 31.71 -3.28
C PRO A 85 6.24 30.68 -3.04
N GLN A 86 6.46 30.29 -1.78
CA GLN A 86 7.42 29.23 -1.43
C GLN A 86 6.98 27.86 -1.91
N VAL A 87 5.68 27.56 -1.80
CA VAL A 87 5.09 26.33 -2.34
C VAL A 87 5.23 26.27 -3.85
N VAL A 88 4.93 27.37 -4.54
CA VAL A 88 5.07 27.46 -6.00
C VAL A 88 6.53 27.26 -6.43
N LYS A 89 7.46 27.88 -5.74
CA LYS A 89 8.89 27.75 -5.99
C LYS A 89 9.37 26.30 -5.82
N PHE A 90 9.00 25.67 -4.71
CA PHE A 90 9.35 24.28 -4.43
C PHE A 90 8.73 23.32 -5.43
N LYS A 91 7.46 23.54 -5.81
CA LYS A 91 6.78 22.74 -6.86
C LYS A 91 7.53 22.78 -8.19
N ASN A 92 8.02 23.95 -8.60
CA ASN A 92 8.74 24.09 -9.86
C ASN A 92 10.09 23.36 -9.81
N ALA A 93 10.83 23.50 -8.71
CA ALA A 93 12.06 22.77 -8.48
C ALA A 93 11.81 21.25 -8.51
N PHE A 94 10.72 20.81 -7.88
CA PHE A 94 10.32 19.42 -7.81
C PHE A 94 9.97 18.84 -9.18
N LYS A 95 9.24 19.58 -10.02
CA LYS A 95 8.93 19.16 -11.39
C LYS A 95 10.19 18.96 -12.22
N THR A 96 11.15 19.90 -12.08
CA THR A 96 12.46 19.80 -12.77
C THR A 96 13.23 18.55 -12.32
N MET A 97 13.25 18.28 -11.03
CA MET A 97 13.93 17.13 -10.45
C MET A 97 13.31 15.79 -10.92
N ILE A 98 11.97 15.69 -10.97
CA ILE A 98 11.30 14.49 -11.48
C ILE A 98 11.53 14.32 -12.98
N ALA A 99 11.46 15.41 -13.75
CA ALA A 99 11.75 15.37 -15.18
C ALA A 99 13.18 14.90 -15.45
N ASP A 100 14.16 15.37 -14.67
CA ASP A 100 15.55 14.93 -14.73
C ASP A 100 15.68 13.43 -14.43
N TYR A 101 15.04 12.94 -13.37
CA TYR A 101 15.03 11.52 -13.02
C TYR A 101 14.44 10.64 -14.13
N LEU A 102 13.29 11.04 -14.70
CA LEU A 102 12.64 10.29 -15.78
C LEU A 102 13.50 10.28 -17.06
N ASN A 103 14.11 11.41 -17.41
CA ASN A 103 15.00 11.51 -18.57
C ASN A 103 16.28 10.68 -18.38
N THR A 104 16.91 10.78 -17.22
CA THR A 104 18.12 10.01 -16.89
C THR A 104 17.84 8.50 -16.86
N ALA A 105 16.65 8.10 -16.43
CA ALA A 105 16.23 6.69 -16.47
C ALA A 105 16.18 6.13 -17.89
N GLN A 106 15.79 6.93 -18.88
CA GLN A 106 15.84 6.52 -20.29
C GLN A 106 17.28 6.27 -20.75
N GLU A 107 18.25 7.06 -20.27
CA GLU A 107 19.66 6.83 -20.54
C GLU A 107 20.17 5.53 -19.93
N TRP A 108 19.61 5.12 -18.80
CA TRP A 108 19.90 3.82 -18.16
C TRP A 108 19.20 2.63 -18.85
N GLY A 109 18.26 2.89 -19.75
CA GLY A 109 17.40 1.87 -20.36
C GLY A 109 16.42 1.24 -19.38
N LYS A 110 15.97 2.01 -18.36
CA LYS A 110 15.06 1.56 -17.31
C LYS A 110 13.71 2.26 -17.36
N GLU A 111 12.65 1.51 -17.08
CA GLU A 111 11.40 2.11 -16.60
C GLU A 111 11.53 2.40 -15.11
N VAL A 112 11.18 3.61 -14.71
CA VAL A 112 11.23 4.04 -13.31
C VAL A 112 9.89 4.64 -12.89
N TYR A 113 9.63 4.58 -11.59
CA TYR A 113 8.41 5.09 -11.01
C TYR A 113 8.72 6.12 -9.92
N PHE A 114 7.83 7.09 -9.83
CA PHE A 114 7.87 8.10 -8.79
C PHE A 114 6.59 8.04 -7.98
N ASN A 115 6.70 7.89 -6.66
CA ASN A 115 5.57 7.89 -5.75
C ASN A 115 5.44 9.22 -5.03
N ASN A 116 4.29 9.83 -5.16
CA ASN A 116 3.94 11.08 -4.49
C ASN A 116 2.86 10.83 -3.46
N LYS A 117 3.23 10.87 -2.18
CA LYS A 117 2.31 10.85 -1.06
C LYS A 117 1.87 12.27 -0.75
N GLY A 118 0.76 12.70 -1.34
CA GLY A 118 0.17 13.98 -1.02
C GLY A 118 -0.50 14.70 -2.18
N LYS A 119 -1.60 15.38 -1.85
CA LYS A 119 -2.48 16.05 -2.81
C LYS A 119 -1.94 17.40 -3.29
N VAL A 120 -0.93 17.95 -2.64
CA VAL A 120 -0.51 19.37 -2.85
C VAL A 120 0.27 19.55 -4.14
N LEU A 121 0.96 18.53 -4.61
CA LEU A 121 1.80 18.66 -5.79
C LEU A 121 1.06 18.50 -7.11
N ASN A 122 -0.19 18.00 -7.12
CA ASN A 122 -1.00 17.81 -8.33
C ASN A 122 -0.13 17.45 -9.56
N PHE A 123 0.63 16.37 -9.43
CA PHE A 123 1.38 15.85 -10.58
C PHE A 123 0.40 15.22 -11.55
N PRO A 124 0.73 15.23 -12.87
CA PRO A 124 0.03 14.39 -13.82
C PRO A 124 0.01 12.95 -13.34
N GLU A 125 -0.90 12.17 -13.86
CA GLU A 125 -1.12 10.77 -13.49
C GLU A 125 0.21 10.02 -13.36
N GLY A 126 0.51 9.63 -12.16
CA GLY A 126 1.68 8.86 -11.76
C GLY A 126 1.27 7.86 -10.67
N VAL A 127 2.21 7.11 -10.16
CA VAL A 127 1.91 6.19 -9.06
C VAL A 127 1.55 7.00 -7.82
N GLY A 128 0.29 6.94 -7.42
CA GLY A 128 -0.21 7.52 -6.18
C GLY A 128 0.20 6.67 -4.97
N CYS A 129 0.24 7.30 -3.81
CA CYS A 129 0.34 6.61 -2.53
C CYS A 129 -0.83 6.99 -1.66
N VAL A 130 -1.50 6.02 -1.08
CA VAL A 130 -2.50 6.28 -0.04
C VAL A 130 -1.83 6.33 1.33
N GLU A 131 -2.52 6.95 2.29
CA GLU A 131 -2.04 6.95 3.67
C GLU A 131 -2.12 5.53 4.23
N ARG A 132 -1.28 5.26 5.21
CA ARG A 132 -1.15 3.98 5.90
C ARG A 132 -2.50 3.37 6.27
N ASP A 133 -2.67 2.08 5.93
CA ASP A 133 -3.86 1.27 6.22
C ASP A 133 -5.20 1.86 5.73
N ASN A 134 -5.17 2.86 4.85
CA ASN A 134 -6.38 3.35 4.20
C ASN A 134 -6.73 2.41 3.05
N LEU A 135 -7.88 1.77 3.13
CA LEU A 135 -8.41 1.01 2.02
C LEU A 135 -8.79 1.96 0.88
N GLN A 136 -8.45 1.59 -0.33
CA GLN A 136 -8.85 2.34 -1.50
C GLN A 136 -10.37 2.24 -1.71
N PHE A 137 -10.89 3.25 -2.40
CA PHE A 137 -12.30 3.36 -2.75
C PHE A 137 -12.86 2.09 -3.41
N ASP A 138 -14.19 1.95 -3.41
CA ASP A 138 -14.92 0.85 -4.04
C ASP A 138 -14.90 0.94 -5.57
N LYS A 139 -13.72 1.08 -6.16
CA LYS A 139 -13.49 1.15 -7.60
C LYS A 139 -12.04 0.84 -7.97
N ILE A 140 -11.85 0.43 -9.21
CA ILE A 140 -10.54 0.36 -9.84
C ILE A 140 -10.04 1.80 -10.09
N GLY A 141 -8.81 2.07 -9.68
CA GLY A 141 -8.16 3.37 -9.82
C GLY A 141 -6.91 3.35 -10.71
N PRO A 142 -6.24 4.47 -10.86
CA PRO A 142 -4.89 4.50 -11.41
C PRO A 142 -3.96 3.68 -10.51
N PRO A 143 -2.77 3.27 -11.01
CA PRO A 143 -1.79 2.57 -10.19
C PRO A 143 -1.47 3.33 -8.90
N TYR A 144 -1.41 2.62 -7.78
CA TYR A 144 -1.09 3.20 -6.47
C TYR A 144 -0.33 2.23 -5.60
N GLN A 145 0.27 2.75 -4.52
CA GLN A 145 0.86 1.94 -3.47
C GLN A 145 0.08 2.15 -2.17
N ASN A 146 -0.21 1.05 -1.47
CA ASN A 146 -0.86 1.06 -0.18
C ASN A 146 0.14 0.59 0.90
N PRO A 147 0.69 1.50 1.71
CA PRO A 147 1.44 1.11 2.90
C PRO A 147 0.49 0.57 3.97
N ALA A 148 0.83 -0.58 4.53
CA ALA A 148 0.10 -1.19 5.63
C ALA A 148 1.07 -1.74 6.67
N THR A 149 0.61 -1.88 7.90
CA THR A 149 1.40 -2.44 9.00
C THR A 149 0.93 -3.83 9.36
N LEU A 150 1.84 -4.70 9.77
CA LEU A 150 1.47 -5.99 10.39
C LEU A 150 0.78 -5.79 11.74
N GLY A 151 1.26 -4.85 12.54
CA GLY A 151 0.66 -4.43 13.81
C GLY A 151 -0.15 -3.15 13.69
N VAL A 152 -0.40 -2.51 14.80
CA VAL A 152 -1.05 -1.19 14.90
C VAL A 152 -0.04 -0.08 14.63
N SER A 153 1.22 -0.27 15.04
CA SER A 153 2.31 0.69 14.91
C SER A 153 3.21 0.41 13.70
N TYR A 154 3.88 1.45 13.19
CA TYR A 154 4.97 1.29 12.22
C TYR A 154 6.26 0.78 12.86
N ALA A 155 6.54 1.21 14.08
CA ALA A 155 7.69 0.78 14.84
C ALA A 155 7.34 -0.45 15.71
N TYR A 156 8.38 -1.13 16.22
CA TYR A 156 8.20 -2.17 17.22
C TYR A 156 7.53 -1.61 18.48
N MET A 157 6.52 -2.31 18.93
CA MET A 157 5.84 -2.05 20.20
C MET A 157 5.75 -3.36 20.98
N GLU A 158 6.39 -3.40 22.18
CA GLU A 158 6.39 -4.58 23.05
C GLU A 158 4.96 -5.04 23.39
N ASN A 159 4.04 -4.10 23.61
CA ASN A 159 2.64 -4.41 23.89
C ASN A 159 1.95 -5.19 22.75
N GLU A 160 2.31 -4.89 21.50
CA GLU A 160 1.76 -5.63 20.34
C GLU A 160 2.29 -7.07 20.29
N GLU A 161 3.57 -7.28 20.63
CA GLU A 161 4.16 -8.61 20.67
C GLU A 161 3.61 -9.45 21.81
N VAL A 162 3.51 -8.87 23.02
CA VAL A 162 3.05 -9.58 24.23
C VAL A 162 1.58 -9.98 24.11
N ASN A 163 0.74 -9.13 23.51
CA ASN A 163 -0.70 -9.37 23.39
C ASN A 163 -1.12 -9.91 22.00
N ASP A 164 -0.15 -10.21 21.15
CA ASP A 164 -0.36 -10.70 19.77
C ASP A 164 -1.33 -9.83 18.95
N LEU A 165 -1.15 -8.49 19.02
CA LEU A 165 -1.99 -7.52 18.34
C LEU A 165 -1.63 -7.36 16.85
N TYR A 166 -1.17 -8.42 16.22
CA TYR A 166 -0.83 -8.47 14.80
C TYR A 166 -2.00 -8.95 13.97
N LYS A 167 -2.16 -8.35 12.79
CA LYS A 167 -3.14 -8.82 11.79
C LYS A 167 -2.98 -10.31 11.53
N LYS A 168 -4.09 -11.04 11.45
CA LYS A 168 -4.09 -12.47 11.13
C LYS A 168 -3.66 -12.71 9.67
N PRO A 169 -3.07 -13.86 9.33
CA PRO A 169 -2.66 -14.15 7.95
C PRO A 169 -3.80 -14.01 6.93
N ALA A 170 -5.03 -14.42 7.28
CA ALA A 170 -6.20 -14.29 6.41
C ALA A 170 -6.56 -12.81 6.12
N GLU A 171 -6.42 -11.94 7.11
CA GLU A 171 -6.63 -10.49 6.95
C GLU A 171 -5.59 -9.87 6.03
N LEU A 172 -4.34 -10.31 6.14
CA LEU A 172 -3.25 -9.82 5.30
C LEU A 172 -3.38 -10.29 3.84
N VAL A 173 -3.83 -11.53 3.62
CA VAL A 173 -4.14 -12.03 2.27
C VAL A 173 -5.35 -11.29 1.68
N ARG A 174 -6.38 -11.02 2.48
CA ARG A 174 -7.53 -10.21 2.06
C ARG A 174 -7.11 -8.81 1.66
N LEU A 175 -6.30 -8.16 2.50
CA LEU A 175 -5.75 -6.82 2.21
C LEU A 175 -4.93 -6.82 0.91
N LEU A 176 -4.06 -7.82 0.73
CA LEU A 176 -3.25 -7.96 -0.49
C LEU A 176 -4.15 -8.07 -1.73
N MET A 177 -5.14 -8.94 -1.70
CA MET A 177 -6.04 -9.13 -2.84
C MET A 177 -6.96 -7.93 -3.09
N ASP A 178 -7.39 -7.23 -2.03
CA ASP A 178 -8.15 -5.98 -2.15
C ASP A 178 -7.32 -4.90 -2.86
N VAL A 179 -6.08 -4.73 -2.46
CA VAL A 179 -5.16 -3.75 -3.07
C VAL A 179 -4.88 -4.09 -4.53
N VAL A 180 -4.52 -5.35 -4.82
CA VAL A 180 -4.13 -5.77 -6.18
C VAL A 180 -5.30 -5.73 -7.14
N SER A 181 -6.49 -6.17 -6.73
CA SER A 181 -7.70 -6.15 -7.57
C SER A 181 -8.16 -4.72 -7.94
N LYS A 182 -7.70 -3.72 -7.21
CA LYS A 182 -7.99 -2.29 -7.45
C LYS A 182 -6.84 -1.54 -8.14
N ASN A 183 -5.87 -2.26 -8.72
CA ASN A 183 -4.69 -1.74 -9.41
C ASN A 183 -3.59 -1.20 -8.47
N GLY A 184 -3.53 -1.71 -7.25
CA GLY A 184 -2.55 -1.28 -6.25
C GLY A 184 -1.42 -2.26 -6.01
N ASN A 185 -0.38 -1.78 -5.32
CA ASN A 185 0.71 -2.57 -4.78
C ASN A 185 0.75 -2.43 -3.26
N LEU A 186 0.84 -3.54 -2.56
CA LEU A 186 0.93 -3.54 -1.11
C LEU A 186 2.39 -3.36 -0.66
N LEU A 187 2.63 -2.35 0.18
CA LEU A 187 3.86 -2.19 0.93
C LEU A 187 3.60 -2.60 2.38
N LEU A 188 3.98 -3.82 2.74
CA LEU A 188 3.75 -4.34 4.08
C LEU A 188 4.93 -4.03 5.02
N ASN A 189 4.68 -3.16 5.99
CA ASN A 189 5.67 -2.75 6.98
C ASN A 189 5.78 -3.75 8.13
N ILE A 190 7.01 -3.98 8.57
CA ILE A 190 7.36 -4.69 9.79
C ILE A 190 8.07 -3.75 10.77
N GLY A 191 7.87 -3.94 12.06
CA GLY A 191 8.58 -3.20 13.13
C GLY A 191 9.65 -4.06 13.76
N PRO A 192 10.93 -4.03 13.31
CA PRO A 192 12.00 -4.80 13.92
C PRO A 192 12.33 -4.28 15.32
N LYS A 193 12.84 -5.16 16.18
CA LYS A 193 13.37 -4.82 17.51
C LYS A 193 14.65 -4.00 17.38
N ALA A 194 15.08 -3.40 18.48
CA ALA A 194 16.30 -2.58 18.53
C ALA A 194 17.58 -3.36 18.14
N ASP A 195 17.60 -4.67 18.31
CA ASP A 195 18.69 -5.56 17.90
C ASP A 195 18.61 -5.97 16.42
N GLY A 196 17.62 -5.48 15.66
CA GLY A 196 17.36 -5.79 14.27
C GLY A 196 16.56 -7.08 14.02
N THR A 197 16.19 -7.82 15.07
CA THR A 197 15.39 -9.04 14.91
C THR A 197 13.92 -8.72 14.64
N ILE A 198 13.26 -9.57 13.85
CA ILE A 198 11.82 -9.48 13.59
C ILE A 198 11.07 -10.19 14.73
N PRO A 199 10.06 -9.55 15.35
CA PRO A 199 9.20 -10.20 16.35
C PRO A 199 8.63 -11.52 15.84
N ASN A 200 8.62 -12.55 16.70
CA ASN A 200 8.23 -13.89 16.28
C ASN A 200 6.80 -13.95 15.70
N GLY A 201 5.87 -13.21 16.30
CA GLY A 201 4.51 -13.10 15.79
C GLY A 201 4.44 -12.52 14.36
N MET A 202 5.21 -11.48 14.06
CA MET A 202 5.30 -10.93 12.70
C MET A 202 5.93 -11.93 11.73
N LYS A 203 7.03 -12.60 12.15
CA LYS A 203 7.70 -13.62 11.34
C LYS A 203 6.76 -14.76 10.93
N GLN A 204 5.94 -15.25 11.86
CA GLN A 204 4.97 -16.30 11.59
C GLN A 204 3.92 -15.86 10.55
N ARG A 205 3.43 -14.60 10.63
CA ARG A 205 2.48 -14.05 9.65
C ARG A 205 3.09 -13.97 8.25
N LEU A 206 4.32 -13.45 8.17
CA LEU A 206 5.04 -13.37 6.89
C LEU A 206 5.27 -14.74 6.26
N LEU A 207 5.66 -15.74 7.06
CA LEU A 207 5.83 -17.11 6.57
C LEU A 207 4.51 -17.71 6.09
N ALA A 208 3.41 -17.50 6.81
CA ALA A 208 2.09 -18.00 6.42
C ALA A 208 1.61 -17.39 5.09
N ILE A 209 1.81 -16.09 4.89
CA ILE A 209 1.52 -15.42 3.61
C ILE A 209 2.44 -15.95 2.52
N GLY A 210 3.74 -16.13 2.83
CA GLY A 210 4.72 -16.67 1.90
C GLY A 210 4.35 -18.08 1.41
N GLU A 211 3.91 -18.96 2.29
CA GLU A 211 3.42 -20.29 1.89
C GLU A 211 2.17 -20.21 1.01
N TRP A 212 1.24 -19.32 1.35
CA TRP A 212 0.06 -19.09 0.50
C TRP A 212 0.45 -18.57 -0.89
N LEU A 213 1.39 -17.62 -0.97
CA LEU A 213 1.87 -17.04 -2.22
C LEU A 213 2.64 -18.03 -3.09
N LYS A 214 3.33 -19.02 -2.52
CA LYS A 214 3.98 -20.10 -3.31
C LYS A 214 2.98 -20.85 -4.19
N ILE A 215 1.74 -21.00 -3.73
CA ILE A 215 0.68 -21.70 -4.45
C ILE A 215 -0.12 -20.72 -5.31
N HIS A 216 -0.43 -19.54 -4.78
CA HIS A 216 -1.42 -18.62 -5.33
C HIS A 216 -0.82 -17.33 -5.95
N GLY A 217 0.49 -17.18 -5.92
CA GLY A 217 1.18 -15.97 -6.40
C GLY A 217 0.92 -15.65 -7.87
N GLU A 218 0.55 -16.63 -8.68
CA GLU A 218 0.15 -16.43 -10.07
C GLU A 218 -1.03 -15.45 -10.21
N ALA A 219 -1.96 -15.48 -9.28
CA ALA A 219 -3.12 -14.59 -9.25
C ALA A 219 -2.81 -13.19 -8.65
N VAL A 220 -1.57 -12.98 -8.19
CA VAL A 220 -1.10 -11.73 -7.57
C VAL A 220 -0.08 -11.03 -8.45
N TYR A 221 0.99 -11.75 -8.85
CA TYR A 221 2.12 -11.17 -9.59
C TYR A 221 1.79 -10.99 -11.06
N ASP A 222 2.17 -9.83 -11.62
CA ASP A 222 1.99 -9.47 -13.02
C ASP A 222 0.52 -9.49 -13.48
N THR A 223 -0.42 -9.31 -12.54
CA THR A 223 -1.83 -9.22 -12.84
C THR A 223 -2.29 -7.78 -13.08
N ARG A 224 -3.49 -7.65 -13.62
CA ARG A 224 -4.25 -6.41 -13.73
C ARG A 224 -5.62 -6.62 -13.08
N PRO A 225 -6.30 -5.54 -12.67
CA PRO A 225 -7.70 -5.64 -12.31
C PRO A 225 -8.52 -6.26 -13.44
N TRP A 226 -9.56 -7.00 -13.08
CA TRP A 226 -10.62 -7.36 -14.03
C TRP A 226 -11.52 -6.15 -14.28
N GLU A 227 -12.58 -6.29 -15.08
CA GLU A 227 -13.57 -5.22 -15.36
C GLU A 227 -14.15 -4.63 -14.08
N VAL A 228 -14.32 -5.46 -13.06
CA VAL A 228 -14.69 -5.09 -11.69
C VAL A 228 -13.67 -5.66 -10.71
N TYR A 229 -13.41 -4.95 -9.60
CA TYR A 229 -12.41 -5.40 -8.62
C TYR A 229 -12.88 -6.58 -7.77
N GLY A 230 -14.20 -6.80 -7.67
CA GLY A 230 -14.78 -7.85 -6.84
C GLY A 230 -16.26 -7.65 -6.58
N GLU A 231 -16.83 -8.52 -5.78
CA GLU A 231 -18.20 -8.44 -5.29
C GLU A 231 -18.31 -9.01 -3.89
N PHE A 232 -19.40 -8.69 -3.23
CA PHE A 232 -19.71 -9.21 -1.91
C PHE A 232 -21.22 -9.39 -1.75
N SER A 233 -21.63 -10.38 -0.93
CA SER A 233 -23.01 -10.68 -0.63
C SER A 233 -23.14 -11.30 0.76
N GLY A 234 -24.36 -11.31 1.29
CA GLY A 234 -24.64 -11.76 2.64
C GLY A 234 -24.48 -10.65 3.68
N ASP A 235 -24.63 -11.00 4.95
CA ASP A 235 -24.55 -10.05 6.04
C ASP A 235 -23.13 -9.52 6.24
N LEU A 236 -23.05 -8.30 6.72
CA LEU A 236 -21.79 -7.69 7.13
C LEU A 236 -21.33 -8.36 8.43
N ILE A 237 -20.18 -9.00 8.37
CA ILE A 237 -19.53 -9.54 9.56
C ILE A 237 -18.68 -8.43 10.14
N THR A 238 -19.17 -7.78 11.17
CA THR A 238 -18.37 -6.86 11.97
C THR A 238 -17.53 -7.68 12.95
N GLU A 239 -16.30 -7.97 12.60
CA GLU A 239 -15.33 -8.37 13.62
C GLU A 239 -14.86 -7.10 14.32
N ASP A 240 -15.28 -6.88 15.57
CA ASP A 240 -14.90 -5.75 16.41
C ASP A 240 -13.39 -5.71 16.70
N ASP A 241 -12.66 -6.76 16.35
CA ASP A 241 -11.25 -6.96 16.65
C ASP A 241 -10.29 -6.57 15.51
N VAL A 242 -10.79 -6.23 14.32
CA VAL A 242 -9.91 -5.82 13.21
C VAL A 242 -9.67 -4.32 13.24
N ILE A 243 -8.78 -3.89 14.11
CA ILE A 243 -8.35 -2.50 14.18
C ILE A 243 -7.37 -2.21 13.04
N TYR A 244 -7.89 -1.92 11.86
CA TYR A 244 -7.14 -1.18 10.84
C TYR A 244 -7.19 0.29 11.23
N ASN A 245 -6.12 0.83 11.77
CA ASN A 245 -5.84 2.23 12.10
C ASN A 245 -6.88 3.25 11.59
N LYS A 246 -8.07 3.34 12.23
CA LYS A 246 -9.23 4.18 11.96
C LYS A 246 -10.28 3.68 10.96
N HIS A 247 -10.07 2.59 10.23
CA HIS A 247 -11.07 2.07 9.30
C HIS A 247 -11.19 0.58 9.55
N SER A 248 -12.31 0.15 10.09
CA SER A 248 -12.67 -1.26 10.17
C SER A 248 -12.80 -1.81 8.75
N MET A 249 -12.15 -2.92 8.48
CA MET A 249 -12.41 -3.67 7.26
C MET A 249 -13.80 -4.30 7.41
N HIS A 250 -14.77 -3.84 6.64
CA HIS A 250 -16.07 -4.50 6.59
C HIS A 250 -15.93 -5.80 5.83
N ILE A 251 -16.10 -6.91 6.54
CA ILE A 251 -16.04 -8.26 5.96
C ILE A 251 -17.47 -8.73 5.76
N HIS A 252 -17.81 -9.15 4.54
CA HIS A 252 -19.08 -9.78 4.23
C HIS A 252 -18.95 -11.30 4.31
N GLU A 253 -20.08 -12.01 4.55
CA GLU A 253 -20.12 -13.47 4.59
C GLU A 253 -19.55 -14.11 3.33
N LYS A 254 -19.81 -13.49 2.18
CA LYS A 254 -19.29 -13.90 0.88
C LYS A 254 -18.62 -12.72 0.22
N GLU A 255 -17.34 -12.82 0.03
CA GLU A 255 -16.52 -11.77 -0.55
C GLU A 255 -15.56 -12.34 -1.56
N TYR A 256 -15.44 -11.66 -2.71
CA TYR A 256 -14.60 -12.04 -3.83
C TYR A 256 -13.76 -10.88 -4.31
N ARG A 257 -12.57 -11.18 -4.84
CA ARG A 257 -11.72 -10.24 -5.58
C ARG A 257 -11.31 -10.85 -6.90
N TYR A 258 -11.19 -9.98 -7.91
CA TYR A 258 -10.91 -10.37 -9.29
C TYR A 258 -9.62 -9.75 -9.77
N THR A 259 -8.74 -10.59 -10.31
CA THR A 259 -7.52 -10.18 -11.00
C THR A 259 -7.42 -10.92 -12.33
N SER A 260 -6.61 -10.42 -13.26
CA SER A 260 -6.51 -11.03 -14.58
C SER A 260 -5.10 -11.01 -15.15
N LYS A 261 -4.84 -11.95 -16.03
CA LYS A 261 -3.74 -11.97 -17.02
C LYS A 261 -4.35 -12.12 -18.42
N PRO A 262 -3.57 -11.98 -19.50
CA PRO A 262 -4.07 -12.31 -20.82
C PRO A 262 -4.72 -13.71 -20.82
N ASN A 263 -5.96 -13.78 -21.27
CA ASN A 263 -6.75 -15.01 -21.36
C ASN A 263 -7.00 -15.76 -20.04
N THR A 264 -6.85 -15.09 -18.89
CA THR A 264 -7.06 -15.73 -17.58
C THR A 264 -7.68 -14.78 -16.59
N LEU A 265 -8.80 -15.19 -15.99
CA LEU A 265 -9.43 -14.53 -14.86
C LEU A 265 -9.18 -15.34 -13.58
N TYR A 266 -8.76 -14.67 -12.53
CA TYR A 266 -8.61 -15.23 -11.17
C TYR A 266 -9.72 -14.71 -10.27
N ILE A 267 -10.42 -15.63 -9.61
CA ILE A 267 -11.49 -15.34 -8.66
C ILE A 267 -11.03 -15.76 -7.27
N THR A 268 -10.72 -14.80 -6.42
CA THR A 268 -10.33 -15.06 -5.03
C THR A 268 -11.54 -15.04 -4.14
N ALA A 269 -11.85 -16.17 -3.47
CA ALA A 269 -12.91 -16.32 -2.50
C ALA A 269 -12.33 -16.41 -1.07
N PHE A 270 -12.83 -15.57 -0.15
CA PHE A 270 -12.35 -15.50 1.24
C PHE A 270 -13.18 -16.34 2.22
N HIS A 271 -14.03 -17.19 1.72
CA HIS A 271 -14.88 -18.07 2.51
C HIS A 271 -14.80 -19.50 2.01
N ASN A 272 -14.99 -20.45 2.93
CA ASN A 272 -14.87 -21.87 2.63
C ASN A 272 -16.25 -22.47 2.29
N THR A 273 -16.73 -22.19 1.07
CA THR A 273 -17.91 -22.84 0.50
C THR A 273 -17.53 -23.63 -0.74
N SER A 274 -18.37 -24.61 -1.09
CA SER A 274 -18.19 -25.43 -2.31
C SER A 274 -19.10 -24.99 -3.46
N SER A 275 -19.89 -23.93 -3.25
CA SER A 275 -20.76 -23.36 -4.27
C SER A 275 -20.75 -21.85 -4.19
N HIS A 276 -20.55 -21.21 -5.35
CA HIS A 276 -20.42 -19.78 -5.48
C HIS A 276 -21.38 -19.27 -6.55
N LYS A 277 -22.03 -18.16 -6.28
CA LYS A 277 -22.96 -17.50 -7.19
C LYS A 277 -22.47 -16.07 -7.38
N LEU A 278 -21.95 -15.76 -8.58
CA LEU A 278 -21.25 -14.53 -8.91
C LEU A 278 -22.06 -13.73 -9.92
N GLU A 279 -22.48 -12.53 -9.53
CA GLU A 279 -23.29 -11.63 -10.38
C GLU A 279 -22.40 -10.73 -11.25
N ALA A 280 -21.24 -10.37 -10.74
CA ALA A 280 -20.30 -9.50 -11.45
C ALA A 280 -19.71 -10.14 -12.71
N LEU A 281 -19.81 -11.46 -12.86
CA LEU A 281 -19.31 -12.21 -14.02
C LEU A 281 -20.41 -12.61 -15.02
N LYS A 282 -21.59 -12.03 -14.93
CA LYS A 282 -22.72 -12.32 -15.82
C LYS A 282 -22.48 -12.02 -17.29
N SER A 283 -21.56 -11.08 -17.58
CA SER A 283 -21.18 -10.72 -18.94
C SER A 283 -20.17 -11.68 -19.57
N LEU A 284 -19.65 -12.65 -18.81
CA LEU A 284 -18.68 -13.62 -19.32
C LEU A 284 -19.36 -14.55 -20.32
N ASP A 285 -18.84 -14.61 -21.54
CA ASP A 285 -19.36 -15.53 -22.56
C ASP A 285 -19.00 -16.98 -22.19
N PRO A 286 -20.00 -17.86 -21.95
CA PRO A 286 -19.71 -19.26 -21.65
C PRO A 286 -18.89 -19.97 -22.72
N LEU A 287 -19.03 -19.54 -23.99
CA LEU A 287 -18.34 -20.15 -25.11
C LEU A 287 -16.83 -19.78 -25.15
N SER A 288 -16.45 -18.68 -24.49
CA SER A 288 -15.05 -18.29 -24.38
C SER A 288 -14.31 -19.02 -23.24
N ILE A 289 -15.02 -19.79 -22.40
CA ILE A 289 -14.41 -20.47 -21.26
C ILE A 289 -13.86 -21.83 -21.70
N LYS A 290 -12.55 -21.97 -21.68
CA LYS A 290 -11.86 -23.25 -21.97
C LYS A 290 -11.82 -24.17 -20.79
N ASN A 291 -11.54 -23.63 -19.61
CA ASN A 291 -11.34 -24.43 -18.42
C ASN A 291 -11.61 -23.62 -17.16
N VAL A 292 -12.05 -24.28 -16.10
CA VAL A 292 -12.16 -23.71 -14.75
C VAL A 292 -11.52 -24.69 -13.77
N SER A 293 -10.62 -24.18 -12.93
CA SER A 293 -9.89 -24.99 -11.95
C SER A 293 -9.71 -24.23 -10.64
N ILE A 294 -9.27 -24.94 -9.60
CA ILE A 294 -8.81 -24.34 -8.33
C ILE A 294 -7.29 -24.31 -8.40
N LEU A 295 -6.72 -23.14 -8.25
CA LEU A 295 -5.27 -22.93 -8.27
C LEU A 295 -4.60 -23.72 -7.13
N GLY A 296 -3.64 -24.58 -7.49
CA GLY A 296 -2.95 -25.46 -6.55
C GLY A 296 -3.74 -26.69 -6.09
N SER A 297 -4.84 -27.03 -6.75
CA SER A 297 -5.65 -28.22 -6.44
C SER A 297 -6.02 -29.01 -7.69
N SER A 298 -6.13 -30.32 -7.56
CA SER A 298 -6.68 -31.21 -8.59
C SER A 298 -8.19 -31.45 -8.46
N THR A 299 -8.87 -30.80 -7.51
CA THR A 299 -10.31 -30.94 -7.30
C THR A 299 -11.05 -30.43 -8.54
N PRO A 300 -11.91 -31.25 -9.18
CA PRO A 300 -12.69 -30.79 -10.33
C PRO A 300 -13.65 -29.66 -9.95
N VAL A 301 -13.78 -28.70 -10.84
CA VAL A 301 -14.71 -27.58 -10.72
C VAL A 301 -15.74 -27.66 -11.82
N ASN A 302 -17.02 -27.62 -11.46
CA ASN A 302 -18.11 -27.45 -12.41
C ASN A 302 -18.49 -25.99 -12.47
N PHE A 303 -18.79 -25.49 -13.66
CA PHE A 303 -19.33 -24.15 -13.84
C PHE A 303 -20.59 -24.17 -14.72
N ALA A 304 -21.44 -23.19 -14.51
CA ALA A 304 -22.63 -22.96 -15.32
C ALA A 304 -23.01 -21.48 -15.30
N ILE A 305 -23.65 -21.01 -16.37
CA ILE A 305 -24.31 -19.70 -16.35
C ILE A 305 -25.81 -19.96 -16.20
N GLN A 306 -26.41 -19.40 -15.16
CA GLN A 306 -27.83 -19.52 -14.86
C GLN A 306 -28.44 -18.13 -14.66
N GLY A 307 -29.19 -17.68 -15.67
CA GLY A 307 -29.70 -16.30 -15.70
C GLY A 307 -28.56 -15.28 -15.70
N GLU A 308 -28.51 -14.41 -14.70
CA GLU A 308 -27.48 -13.38 -14.54
C GLU A 308 -26.33 -13.81 -13.63
N HIS A 309 -26.12 -15.11 -13.42
CA HIS A 309 -25.13 -15.59 -12.45
C HIS A 309 -24.17 -16.58 -13.09
N PHE A 310 -22.88 -16.37 -12.82
CA PHE A 310 -21.85 -17.38 -13.02
C PHE A 310 -21.77 -18.25 -11.77
N ILE A 311 -22.06 -19.54 -11.94
CA ILE A 311 -22.11 -20.51 -10.85
C ILE A 311 -20.84 -21.36 -10.89
N LEU A 312 -20.15 -21.45 -9.76
CA LEU A 312 -19.05 -22.40 -9.55
C LEU A 312 -19.46 -23.40 -8.50
N SER A 313 -19.12 -24.67 -8.72
CA SER A 313 -19.30 -25.72 -7.69
C SER A 313 -18.21 -26.78 -7.77
N HIS A 314 -17.84 -27.33 -6.61
CA HIS A 314 -16.85 -28.38 -6.48
C HIS A 314 -17.14 -29.24 -5.23
N GLU A 315 -16.50 -30.40 -5.15
CA GLU A 315 -16.50 -31.17 -3.91
C GLU A 315 -15.64 -30.47 -2.84
N THR A 316 -15.75 -30.90 -1.58
CA THR A 316 -14.95 -30.36 -0.48
C THR A 316 -13.46 -30.47 -0.82
N SER A 317 -12.76 -29.35 -0.76
CA SER A 317 -11.32 -29.27 -0.98
C SER A 317 -10.65 -28.47 0.15
N PRO A 318 -9.35 -28.68 0.40
CA PRO A 318 -8.63 -27.90 1.39
C PRO A 318 -8.82 -26.39 1.19
N PHE A 319 -8.98 -25.66 2.28
CA PHE A 319 -9.07 -24.20 2.29
C PHE A 319 -8.04 -23.66 3.27
N TYR A 320 -7.21 -22.75 2.78
CA TYR A 320 -6.21 -22.08 3.59
C TYR A 320 -6.12 -20.60 3.22
N LEU A 321 -6.50 -19.74 4.15
CA LEU A 321 -6.57 -18.28 4.07
C LEU A 321 -7.53 -17.73 3.00
N ALA A 322 -7.42 -18.16 1.75
CA ALA A 322 -8.30 -17.86 0.63
C ALA A 322 -8.14 -18.93 -0.44
N ARG A 323 -9.19 -19.15 -1.25
CA ARG A 323 -9.19 -20.04 -2.41
C ARG A 323 -9.22 -19.20 -3.68
N ILE A 324 -8.45 -19.63 -4.68
CA ILE A 324 -8.44 -18.96 -5.98
C ILE A 324 -8.93 -19.95 -7.05
N TYR A 325 -9.92 -19.51 -7.81
CA TYR A 325 -10.36 -20.18 -9.03
C TYR A 325 -9.69 -19.50 -10.23
N THR A 326 -9.25 -20.31 -11.17
CA THR A 326 -8.70 -19.88 -12.45
C THR A 326 -9.73 -20.17 -13.52
N VAL A 327 -10.08 -19.17 -14.31
CA VAL A 327 -10.94 -19.27 -15.49
C VAL A 327 -10.10 -18.96 -16.71
N GLU A 328 -9.81 -19.97 -17.52
CA GLU A 328 -9.06 -19.82 -18.77
C GLU A 328 -10.02 -19.45 -19.90
N LEU A 329 -9.67 -18.41 -20.64
CA LEU A 329 -10.46 -17.83 -21.72
C LEU A 329 -9.80 -18.07 -23.08
N ASP A 330 -10.55 -17.85 -24.19
CA ASP A 330 -10.05 -17.88 -25.57
C ASP A 330 -8.98 -16.81 -25.85
#